data_de3d58dce0f0ba46ab7eb0b1f9061786
#
_entry.id   de3d58dce0f0ba46ab7eb0b1f9061786
#
_cell.length_a   1.000
_cell.length_b   1.000
_cell.length_c   1.000
_cell.angle_alpha   90.00
_cell.angle_beta   90.00
_cell.angle_gamma   90.00
#
_symmetry.space_group_name_H-M   'P 1'
#
loop_
_entity.id
_entity.type
_entity.pdbx_description
1 polymer ?
#
loop_
_entity_poly.entity_id
_entity_poly.type
_entity_poly.pdbx_seq_one_letter_code
_entity_poly.pdbx_strand_id
1 'polypeptide(L)'
;MGGVVSRNTNVAPEVSAYLEFNGAEMIEFARDDFEALTTGAISIEEFTRRFSLKSGRAIEDDLLNRFFHPELDRDVMDTIDTLKNGARVVAGTNTITPHYNVHLQKGDYEIFDAVYASHLMGLAKPDPHFYTYILDREGCSPEQALFVDDVPANVEAAEKLGIHSFVFTNAEKLKKDLTALKLQAG
;
A
#
# COMPACT_ATOMS: atom_id res chain seq x y z
N MET A 1 -2.20 3.13 -1.50
CA MET A 1 -1.76 3.56 -2.86
C MET A 1 -2.03 2.42 -3.85
N GLY A 2 -1.18 1.44 -3.95
CA GLY A 2 -1.39 0.32 -4.85
C GLY A 2 -2.71 -0.39 -4.57
N GLY A 3 -3.39 -0.86 -5.63
CA GLY A 3 -4.65 -1.56 -5.55
C GLY A 3 -5.90 -0.68 -5.34
N VAL A 4 -5.76 0.53 -4.80
CA VAL A 4 -6.86 1.49 -4.60
C VAL A 4 -6.69 2.71 -5.50
N VAL A 5 -5.65 3.49 -5.28
CA VAL A 5 -5.42 4.77 -5.99
C VAL A 5 -4.58 4.55 -7.24
N SER A 6 -3.76 3.50 -7.27
CA SER A 6 -2.86 3.18 -8.36
C SER A 6 -3.02 1.73 -8.78
N ARG A 7 -3.11 1.50 -10.08
CA ARG A 7 -3.11 0.18 -10.74
C ARG A 7 -1.70 -0.18 -11.18
N ASN A 8 -1.49 -1.42 -11.66
CA ASN A 8 -0.21 -1.94 -12.18
C ASN A 8 0.93 -1.84 -11.15
N THR A 9 0.60 -2.08 -9.88
CA THR A 9 1.55 -1.98 -8.76
C THR A 9 2.08 -3.32 -8.28
N ASN A 10 1.46 -4.44 -8.69
CA ASN A 10 1.94 -5.79 -8.38
C ASN A 10 2.93 -6.25 -9.45
N VAL A 11 4.21 -6.28 -9.11
CA VAL A 11 5.29 -6.69 -10.00
C VAL A 11 5.64 -8.18 -9.90
N ALA A 12 5.03 -8.91 -8.98
CA ALA A 12 5.37 -10.30 -8.72
C ALA A 12 5.20 -11.22 -9.94
N PRO A 13 4.14 -11.08 -10.78
CA PRO A 13 4.00 -11.90 -11.99
C PRO A 13 5.14 -11.69 -12.99
N GLU A 14 5.50 -10.44 -13.27
CA GLU A 14 6.53 -10.08 -14.24
C GLU A 14 7.93 -10.50 -13.74
N VAL A 15 8.21 -10.26 -12.46
CA VAL A 15 9.46 -10.69 -11.81
C VAL A 15 9.59 -12.21 -11.81
N SER A 16 8.49 -12.93 -11.48
CA SER A 16 8.48 -14.39 -11.51
C SER A 16 8.76 -14.93 -12.91
N ALA A 17 8.11 -14.36 -13.92
CA ALA A 17 8.32 -14.75 -15.32
C ALA A 17 9.75 -14.45 -15.78
N TYR A 18 10.30 -13.28 -15.44
CA TYR A 18 11.68 -12.90 -15.78
C TYR A 18 12.71 -13.84 -15.15
N LEU A 19 12.48 -14.25 -13.92
CA LEU A 19 13.36 -15.14 -13.18
C LEU A 19 13.07 -16.63 -13.44
N GLU A 20 12.10 -16.97 -14.29
CA GLU A 20 11.68 -18.34 -14.55
C GLU A 20 11.29 -19.11 -13.27
N PHE A 21 10.64 -18.42 -12.33
CA PHE A 21 10.07 -19.03 -11.13
C PHE A 21 8.58 -19.30 -11.34
N ASN A 22 8.04 -20.32 -10.66
CA ASN A 22 6.62 -20.37 -10.39
C ASN A 22 6.26 -19.24 -9.43
N GLY A 23 5.22 -18.45 -9.76
CA GLY A 23 4.86 -17.27 -8.97
C GLY A 23 4.57 -17.55 -7.51
N ALA A 24 3.88 -18.68 -7.20
CA ALA A 24 3.59 -19.06 -5.82
C ALA A 24 4.87 -19.46 -5.06
N GLU A 25 5.76 -20.19 -5.70
CA GLU A 25 7.06 -20.58 -5.12
C GLU A 25 7.95 -19.37 -4.87
N MET A 26 7.94 -18.37 -5.76
CA MET A 26 8.72 -17.16 -5.57
C MET A 26 8.21 -16.34 -4.38
N ILE A 27 6.90 -16.20 -4.23
CA ILE A 27 6.31 -15.46 -3.11
C ILE A 27 6.67 -16.14 -1.77
N GLU A 28 6.55 -17.47 -1.69
CA GLU A 28 6.92 -18.23 -0.49
C GLU A 28 8.42 -18.13 -0.21
N PHE A 29 9.24 -18.26 -1.23
CA PHE A 29 10.70 -18.20 -1.16
C PHE A 29 11.22 -16.83 -0.67
N ALA A 30 10.57 -15.73 -1.08
CA ALA A 30 10.99 -14.37 -0.79
C ALA A 30 10.24 -13.74 0.39
N ARG A 31 9.27 -14.41 1.00
CA ARG A 31 8.31 -13.86 1.97
C ARG A 31 8.96 -13.03 3.07
N ASP A 32 9.86 -13.65 3.85
CA ASP A 32 10.47 -13.02 5.02
C ASP A 32 11.35 -11.82 4.63
N ASP A 33 12.11 -11.97 3.52
CA ASP A 33 12.96 -10.88 3.03
C ASP A 33 12.12 -9.75 2.42
N PHE A 34 10.98 -10.07 1.79
CA PHE A 34 10.08 -9.05 1.25
C PHE A 34 9.33 -8.31 2.38
N GLU A 35 8.97 -8.99 3.45
CA GLU A 35 8.41 -8.36 4.65
C GLU A 35 9.43 -7.41 5.29
N ALA A 36 10.67 -7.87 5.45
CA ALA A 36 11.76 -7.04 5.96
C ALA A 36 12.05 -5.82 5.06
N LEU A 37 11.98 -5.97 3.74
CA LEU A 37 12.11 -4.88 2.77
C LEU A 37 10.93 -3.90 2.88
N THR A 38 9.71 -4.40 3.00
CA THR A 38 8.48 -3.59 3.10
C THR A 38 8.43 -2.78 4.40
N THR A 39 9.00 -3.29 5.48
CA THR A 39 9.14 -2.55 6.75
C THR A 39 10.42 -1.71 6.83
N GLY A 40 11.27 -1.73 5.79
CA GLY A 40 12.54 -0.99 5.79
C GLY A 40 13.61 -1.58 6.71
N ALA A 41 13.41 -2.79 7.24
CA ALA A 41 14.38 -3.49 8.07
C ALA A 41 15.64 -3.91 7.28
N ILE A 42 15.50 -4.08 5.96
CA ILE A 42 16.61 -4.27 5.03
C ILE A 42 16.49 -3.30 3.85
N SER A 43 17.61 -2.99 3.22
CA SER A 43 17.62 -2.21 1.98
C SER A 43 17.34 -3.08 0.75
N ILE A 44 17.11 -2.44 -0.41
CA ILE A 44 16.90 -3.16 -1.68
C ILE A 44 18.15 -3.95 -2.08
N GLU A 45 19.34 -3.42 -1.83
CA GLU A 45 20.62 -4.09 -2.11
C GLU A 45 20.77 -5.35 -1.26
N GLU A 46 20.42 -5.27 0.03
CA GLU A 46 20.44 -6.43 0.92
C GLU A 46 19.40 -7.48 0.53
N PHE A 47 18.20 -7.05 0.15
CA PHE A 47 17.18 -7.95 -0.40
C PHE A 47 17.70 -8.69 -1.63
N THR A 48 18.22 -7.95 -2.61
CA THR A 48 18.76 -8.50 -3.86
C THR A 48 19.91 -9.48 -3.58
N ARG A 49 20.81 -9.13 -2.66
CA ARG A 49 21.91 -10.02 -2.23
C ARG A 49 21.40 -11.32 -1.62
N ARG A 50 20.42 -11.25 -0.69
CA ARG A 50 19.83 -12.44 -0.05
C ARG A 50 19.10 -13.31 -1.06
N PHE A 51 18.31 -12.70 -1.92
CA PHE A 51 17.57 -13.40 -2.96
C PHE A 51 18.52 -14.09 -3.94
N SER A 52 19.59 -13.42 -4.38
CA SER A 52 20.60 -14.00 -5.26
C SER A 52 21.30 -15.20 -4.62
N LEU A 53 21.68 -15.10 -3.35
CA LEU A 53 22.28 -16.21 -2.60
C LEU A 53 21.35 -17.40 -2.44
N LYS A 54 20.08 -17.16 -2.10
CA LYS A 54 19.08 -18.21 -1.92
C LYS A 54 18.72 -18.92 -3.23
N SER A 55 18.57 -18.13 -4.31
CA SER A 55 18.14 -18.64 -5.62
C SER A 55 19.27 -19.23 -6.45
N GLY A 56 20.54 -18.94 -6.12
CA GLY A 56 21.70 -19.24 -6.95
C GLY A 56 21.77 -18.46 -8.26
N ARG A 57 20.99 -17.38 -8.40
CA ARG A 57 20.88 -16.53 -9.60
C ARG A 57 21.40 -15.12 -9.28
N ALA A 58 22.13 -14.51 -10.20
CA ALA A 58 22.47 -13.11 -10.12
C ALA A 58 21.22 -12.27 -10.45
N ILE A 59 20.85 -11.37 -9.55
CA ILE A 59 19.69 -10.48 -9.70
C ILE A 59 20.16 -9.03 -9.67
N GLU A 60 19.65 -8.23 -10.58
CA GLU A 60 19.95 -6.81 -10.66
C GLU A 60 19.19 -6.04 -9.57
N ASP A 61 19.80 -5.02 -8.96
CA ASP A 61 19.24 -4.26 -7.84
C ASP A 61 17.95 -3.50 -8.21
N ASP A 62 17.74 -3.19 -9.49
CA ASP A 62 16.56 -2.46 -9.95
C ASP A 62 15.42 -3.37 -10.42
N LEU A 63 15.53 -4.70 -10.29
CA LEU A 63 14.57 -5.66 -10.83
C LEU A 63 13.12 -5.35 -10.43
N LEU A 64 12.87 -5.05 -9.14
CA LEU A 64 11.53 -4.72 -8.66
C LEU A 64 11.02 -3.39 -9.25
N ASN A 65 11.89 -2.44 -9.50
CA ASN A 65 11.54 -1.14 -10.06
C ASN A 65 11.33 -1.21 -11.58
N ARG A 66 12.06 -2.09 -12.26
CA ARG A 66 12.01 -2.29 -13.71
C ARG A 66 10.60 -2.60 -14.23
N PHE A 67 9.82 -3.35 -13.47
CA PHE A 67 8.45 -3.74 -13.81
C PHE A 67 7.39 -2.86 -13.13
N PHE A 68 7.79 -1.87 -12.34
CA PHE A 68 6.86 -1.02 -11.61
C PHE A 68 6.43 0.19 -12.44
N HIS A 69 5.26 0.08 -13.07
CA HIS A 69 4.68 1.11 -13.94
C HIS A 69 3.29 1.54 -13.43
N PRO A 70 3.23 2.25 -12.27
CA PRO A 70 1.96 2.60 -11.67
C PRO A 70 1.19 3.63 -12.51
N GLU A 71 -0.13 3.43 -12.59
CA GLU A 71 -1.09 4.33 -13.23
C GLU A 71 -2.17 4.73 -12.23
N LEU A 72 -2.41 6.04 -12.06
CA LEU A 72 -3.42 6.53 -11.14
C LEU A 72 -4.83 6.28 -11.69
N ASP A 73 -5.75 5.86 -10.83
CA ASP A 73 -7.17 5.78 -11.12
C ASP A 73 -7.80 7.17 -10.95
N ARG A 74 -8.17 7.78 -12.09
CA ARG A 74 -8.72 9.16 -12.10
C ARG A 74 -10.01 9.28 -11.31
N ASP A 75 -10.90 8.29 -11.37
CA ASP A 75 -12.18 8.33 -10.63
C ASP A 75 -11.95 8.27 -9.11
N VAL A 76 -10.91 7.56 -8.66
CA VAL A 76 -10.51 7.55 -7.25
C VAL A 76 -9.88 8.89 -6.87
N MET A 77 -9.01 9.46 -7.74
CA MET A 77 -8.40 10.78 -7.52
C MET A 77 -9.48 11.88 -7.35
N ASP A 78 -10.48 11.91 -8.24
CA ASP A 78 -11.60 12.85 -8.16
C ASP A 78 -12.42 12.67 -6.86
N THR A 79 -12.53 11.43 -6.39
CA THR A 79 -13.18 11.11 -5.12
C THR A 79 -12.39 11.66 -3.94
N ILE A 80 -11.05 11.48 -3.93
CA ILE A 80 -10.15 12.04 -2.91
C ILE A 80 -10.25 13.57 -2.87
N ASP A 81 -10.17 14.22 -4.03
CA ASP A 81 -10.28 15.67 -4.13
C ASP A 81 -11.60 16.20 -3.57
N THR A 82 -12.69 15.49 -3.84
CA THR A 82 -13.99 15.80 -3.26
C THR A 82 -14.02 15.66 -1.73
N LEU A 83 -13.39 14.59 -1.20
CA LEU A 83 -13.34 14.33 0.24
C LEU A 83 -12.54 15.39 1.01
N LYS A 84 -11.49 15.94 0.41
CA LYS A 84 -10.64 16.99 1.01
C LYS A 84 -11.41 18.29 1.33
N ASN A 85 -12.58 18.51 0.76
CA ASN A 85 -13.42 19.65 1.13
C ASN A 85 -14.04 19.54 2.54
N GLY A 86 -14.02 18.36 3.16
CA GLY A 86 -14.63 18.15 4.48
C GLY A 86 -13.88 17.18 5.39
N ALA A 87 -12.81 16.56 4.91
CA ALA A 87 -12.03 15.61 5.67
C ALA A 87 -10.53 15.72 5.31
N ARG A 88 -9.70 15.37 6.23
CA ARG A 88 -8.26 15.17 6.00
C ARG A 88 -8.06 13.80 5.35
N VAL A 89 -7.34 13.72 4.24
CA VAL A 89 -7.14 12.49 3.47
C VAL A 89 -5.65 12.15 3.43
N VAL A 90 -5.31 11.00 4.02
CA VAL A 90 -3.93 10.54 4.12
C VAL A 90 -3.72 9.21 3.40
N ALA A 91 -2.51 8.97 2.93
CA ALA A 91 -2.12 7.69 2.34
C ALA A 91 -1.39 6.83 3.37
N GLY A 92 -1.99 5.67 3.76
CA GLY A 92 -1.32 4.60 4.50
C GLY A 92 -0.95 3.45 3.54
N THR A 93 0.33 3.25 3.25
CA THR A 93 0.74 2.34 2.17
C THR A 93 1.85 1.36 2.56
N ASN A 94 1.63 0.05 2.30
CA ASN A 94 2.72 -0.91 2.27
C ASN A 94 3.49 -0.70 0.97
N THR A 95 4.76 -0.37 1.07
CA THR A 95 5.60 -0.06 -0.09
C THR A 95 7.08 -0.22 0.23
N ILE A 96 7.90 -0.29 -0.78
CA ILE A 96 9.36 -0.36 -0.71
C ILE A 96 9.96 0.94 -1.23
N THR A 97 11.19 1.26 -0.82
CA THR A 97 11.87 2.51 -1.19
C THR A 97 11.86 2.80 -2.71
N PRO A 98 12.18 1.83 -3.63
CA PRO A 98 12.14 2.12 -5.05
C PRO A 98 10.75 2.54 -5.56
N HIS A 99 9.70 1.80 -5.17
CA HIS A 99 8.33 2.11 -5.59
C HIS A 99 7.82 3.44 -5.01
N TYR A 100 8.15 3.72 -3.75
CA TYR A 100 7.84 5.00 -3.11
C TYR A 100 8.46 6.16 -3.89
N ASN A 101 9.72 6.04 -4.28
CA ASN A 101 10.44 7.07 -5.04
C ASN A 101 9.83 7.31 -6.43
N VAL A 102 9.33 6.27 -7.12
CA VAL A 102 8.62 6.44 -8.40
C VAL A 102 7.38 7.31 -8.21
N HIS A 103 6.54 7.01 -7.22
CA HIS A 103 5.36 7.82 -6.93
C HIS A 103 5.71 9.25 -6.50
N LEU A 104 6.77 9.40 -5.69
CA LEU A 104 7.23 10.70 -5.24
C LEU A 104 7.70 11.57 -6.42
N GLN A 105 8.50 11.01 -7.34
CA GLN A 105 8.99 11.73 -8.54
C GLN A 105 7.87 12.12 -9.51
N LYS A 106 6.80 11.31 -9.57
CA LYS A 106 5.60 11.61 -10.38
C LYS A 106 4.66 12.65 -9.74
N GLY A 107 4.88 13.02 -8.48
CA GLY A 107 3.95 13.88 -7.73
C GLY A 107 2.66 13.17 -7.30
N ASP A 108 2.60 11.84 -7.38
CA ASP A 108 1.39 11.06 -7.11
C ASP A 108 0.90 11.17 -5.66
N TYR A 109 1.77 11.61 -4.76
CA TYR A 109 1.44 11.80 -3.34
C TYR A 109 0.91 13.20 -3.01
N GLU A 110 0.99 14.17 -3.92
CA GLU A 110 0.61 15.57 -3.65
C GLU A 110 -0.88 15.76 -3.35
N ILE A 111 -1.73 14.82 -3.80
CA ILE A 111 -3.16 14.84 -3.50
C ILE A 111 -3.47 14.59 -2.01
N PHE A 112 -2.58 13.92 -1.28
CA PHE A 112 -2.78 13.57 0.12
C PHE A 112 -2.26 14.66 1.06
N ASP A 113 -2.90 14.79 2.21
CA ASP A 113 -2.48 15.71 3.27
C ASP A 113 -1.28 15.18 4.06
N ALA A 114 -1.07 13.85 4.08
CA ALA A 114 0.10 13.17 4.62
C ALA A 114 0.28 11.80 3.97
N VAL A 115 1.51 11.26 4.03
CA VAL A 115 1.85 9.93 3.51
C VAL A 115 2.57 9.12 4.59
N TYR A 116 2.02 7.97 4.91
CA TYR A 116 2.53 7.01 5.87
C TYR A 116 2.98 5.75 5.13
N ALA A 117 4.26 5.68 4.84
CA ALA A 117 4.86 4.59 4.09
C ALA A 117 5.51 3.56 5.03
N SER A 118 5.18 2.29 4.86
CA SER A 118 5.59 1.21 5.76
C SER A 118 7.10 1.15 5.99
N HIS A 119 7.91 1.27 4.93
CA HIS A 119 9.37 1.23 5.02
C HIS A 119 9.99 2.43 5.77
N LEU A 120 9.27 3.54 5.90
CA LEU A 120 9.70 4.71 6.68
C LEU A 120 9.26 4.62 8.13
N MET A 121 8.15 3.91 8.40
CA MET A 121 7.60 3.76 9.74
C MET A 121 8.15 2.54 10.49
N GLY A 122 8.68 1.55 9.78
CA GLY A 122 8.99 0.23 10.33
C GLY A 122 7.76 -0.64 10.63
N LEU A 123 6.59 -0.25 10.11
CA LEU A 123 5.30 -0.88 10.37
C LEU A 123 4.57 -1.14 9.06
N ALA A 124 3.91 -2.30 8.91
CA ALA A 124 3.18 -2.65 7.71
C ALA A 124 1.81 -3.26 8.04
N LYS A 125 0.80 -2.98 7.21
CA LYS A 125 -0.50 -3.66 7.28
C LYS A 125 -0.30 -5.17 7.06
N PRO A 126 -1.02 -6.04 7.76
CA PRO A 126 -2.16 -5.79 8.65
C PRO A 126 -1.79 -5.63 10.15
N ASP A 127 -0.53 -5.31 10.52
CA ASP A 127 -0.17 -5.09 11.92
C ASP A 127 -1.03 -3.96 12.52
N PRO A 128 -1.71 -4.17 13.66
CA PRO A 128 -2.50 -3.15 14.35
C PRO A 128 -1.72 -1.86 14.66
N HIS A 129 -0.41 -1.97 14.92
CA HIS A 129 0.45 -0.82 15.20
C HIS A 129 0.59 0.13 14.02
N PHE A 130 0.43 -0.36 12.77
CA PHE A 130 0.41 0.49 11.58
C PHE A 130 -0.74 1.52 11.65
N TYR A 131 -1.93 1.08 12.03
CA TYR A 131 -3.12 1.93 12.10
C TYR A 131 -3.07 2.85 13.31
N THR A 132 -2.72 2.34 14.48
CA THR A 132 -2.64 3.15 15.70
C THR A 132 -1.58 4.23 15.59
N TYR A 133 -0.44 3.96 14.95
CA TYR A 133 0.57 4.97 14.66
C TYR A 133 0.00 6.13 13.83
N ILE A 134 -0.78 5.82 12.78
CA ILE A 134 -1.38 6.87 11.93
C ILE A 134 -2.44 7.65 12.71
N LEU A 135 -3.32 6.98 13.45
CA LEU A 135 -4.34 7.63 14.28
C LEU A 135 -3.71 8.60 15.28
N ASP A 136 -2.65 8.19 15.96
CA ASP A 136 -1.92 9.02 16.92
C ASP A 136 -1.30 10.25 16.24
N ARG A 137 -0.70 10.08 15.05
CA ARG A 137 -0.11 11.19 14.30
C ARG A 137 -1.12 12.17 13.76
N GLU A 138 -2.29 11.68 13.38
CA GLU A 138 -3.40 12.50 12.89
C GLU A 138 -4.26 13.07 14.02
N GLY A 139 -4.07 12.61 15.26
CA GLY A 139 -4.80 13.09 16.45
C GLY A 139 -6.28 12.75 16.41
N CYS A 140 -6.67 11.60 15.80
CA CYS A 140 -8.05 11.16 15.69
C CYS A 140 -8.29 9.81 16.37
N SER A 141 -9.52 9.60 16.87
CA SER A 141 -9.93 8.30 17.40
C SER A 141 -10.32 7.34 16.25
N PRO A 142 -10.32 6.02 16.49
CA PRO A 142 -10.69 5.04 15.48
C PRO A 142 -12.06 5.31 14.85
N GLU A 143 -13.05 5.70 15.64
CA GLU A 143 -14.42 5.94 15.20
C GLU A 143 -14.56 7.19 14.31
N GLN A 144 -13.56 8.08 14.35
CA GLN A 144 -13.49 9.26 13.49
C GLN A 144 -12.77 8.99 12.17
N ALA A 145 -12.16 7.81 12.03
CA ALA A 145 -11.39 7.43 10.86
C ALA A 145 -12.18 6.52 9.92
N LEU A 146 -11.90 6.69 8.64
CA LEU A 146 -12.33 5.79 7.57
C LEU A 146 -11.10 5.21 6.88
N PHE A 147 -11.08 3.89 6.71
CA PHE A 147 -10.01 3.18 6.01
C PHE A 147 -10.54 2.44 4.77
N VAL A 148 -9.79 2.51 3.68
CA VAL A 148 -10.13 1.85 2.42
C VAL A 148 -8.89 1.12 1.90
N ASP A 149 -9.02 -0.18 1.64
CA ASP A 149 -7.94 -1.03 1.15
C ASP A 149 -8.50 -2.15 0.27
N ASP A 150 -7.74 -2.61 -0.70
CA ASP A 150 -8.12 -3.71 -1.60
C ASP A 150 -7.87 -5.10 -1.00
N VAL A 151 -7.09 -5.18 0.09
CA VAL A 151 -6.76 -6.43 0.79
C VAL A 151 -7.69 -6.63 1.98
N PRO A 152 -8.57 -7.66 1.98
CA PRO A 152 -9.52 -7.90 3.07
C PRO A 152 -8.88 -8.00 4.45
N ALA A 153 -7.72 -8.64 4.58
CA ALA A 153 -7.03 -8.78 5.86
C ALA A 153 -6.61 -7.44 6.46
N ASN A 154 -6.29 -6.44 5.62
CA ASN A 154 -5.98 -5.08 6.08
C ASN A 154 -7.24 -4.39 6.61
N VAL A 155 -8.37 -4.56 5.93
CA VAL A 155 -9.67 -4.02 6.34
C VAL A 155 -10.12 -4.63 7.66
N GLU A 156 -10.07 -5.95 7.80
CA GLU A 156 -10.41 -6.66 9.04
C GLU A 156 -9.55 -6.21 10.24
N ALA A 157 -8.26 -5.94 10.02
CA ALA A 157 -7.37 -5.44 11.07
C ALA A 157 -7.77 -4.04 11.54
N ALA A 158 -8.16 -3.16 10.63
CA ALA A 158 -8.65 -1.82 10.94
C ALA A 158 -10.01 -1.85 11.66
N GLU A 159 -10.95 -2.70 11.21
CA GLU A 159 -12.26 -2.88 11.84
C GLU A 159 -12.15 -3.37 13.30
N LYS A 160 -11.20 -4.27 13.60
CA LYS A 160 -10.95 -4.74 14.98
C LYS A 160 -10.50 -3.62 15.93
N LEU A 161 -9.98 -2.53 15.39
CA LEU A 161 -9.61 -1.33 16.15
C LEU A 161 -10.76 -0.31 16.27
N GLY A 162 -11.91 -0.56 15.63
CA GLY A 162 -13.05 0.35 15.61
C GLY A 162 -13.02 1.38 14.47
N ILE A 163 -12.11 1.24 13.51
CA ILE A 163 -12.04 2.11 12.33
C ILE A 163 -13.15 1.70 11.35
N HIS A 164 -13.94 2.65 10.86
CA HIS A 164 -14.85 2.39 9.76
C HIS A 164 -14.06 1.98 8.52
N SER A 165 -14.35 0.82 7.94
CA SER A 165 -13.48 0.29 6.89
C SER A 165 -14.26 -0.31 5.73
N PHE A 166 -13.71 -0.21 4.51
CA PHE A 166 -14.30 -0.78 3.31
C PHE A 166 -13.25 -1.52 2.47
N VAL A 167 -13.62 -2.71 1.99
CA VAL A 167 -12.83 -3.39 0.95
C VAL A 167 -13.08 -2.68 -0.38
N PHE A 168 -12.02 -2.13 -0.95
CA PHE A 168 -12.05 -1.49 -2.26
C PHE A 168 -12.16 -2.54 -3.37
N THR A 169 -13.04 -2.28 -4.33
CA THR A 169 -13.13 -3.09 -5.56
C THR A 169 -13.08 -2.21 -6.81
N ASN A 170 -13.68 -1.03 -6.77
CA ASN A 170 -13.64 -0.02 -7.81
C ASN A 170 -14.16 1.32 -7.28
N ALA A 171 -13.93 2.39 -8.05
CA ALA A 171 -14.32 3.75 -7.68
C ALA A 171 -15.84 3.93 -7.51
N GLU A 172 -16.66 3.23 -8.31
CA GLU A 172 -18.12 3.32 -8.22
C GLU A 172 -18.63 2.78 -6.88
N LYS A 173 -18.12 1.60 -6.47
CA LYS A 173 -18.45 1.02 -5.16
C LYS A 173 -17.98 1.92 -4.03
N LEU A 174 -16.77 2.46 -4.11
CA LEU A 174 -16.25 3.41 -3.13
C LEU A 174 -17.19 4.60 -2.94
N LYS A 175 -17.64 5.24 -4.03
CA LYS A 175 -18.60 6.36 -3.98
C LYS A 175 -19.92 5.97 -3.31
N LYS A 176 -20.43 4.76 -3.55
CA LYS A 176 -21.64 4.24 -2.91
C LYS A 176 -21.44 4.01 -1.41
N ASP A 177 -20.34 3.38 -1.01
CA ASP A 177 -20.02 3.10 0.40
C ASP A 177 -19.86 4.40 1.20
N LEU A 178 -19.17 5.40 0.65
CA LEU A 178 -19.03 6.73 1.26
C LEU A 178 -20.37 7.47 1.41
N THR A 179 -21.26 7.33 0.43
CA THR A 179 -22.60 7.94 0.49
C THR A 179 -23.43 7.28 1.57
N ALA A 180 -23.40 5.96 1.68
CA ALA A 180 -24.11 5.20 2.71
C ALA A 180 -23.64 5.59 4.12
N LEU A 181 -22.33 5.77 4.33
CA LEU A 181 -21.79 6.19 5.62
C LEU A 181 -22.28 7.58 6.03
N LYS A 182 -22.33 8.56 5.12
CA LYS A 182 -22.86 9.90 5.39
C LYS A 182 -24.34 9.89 5.81
N LEU A 183 -25.14 8.97 5.27
CA LEU A 183 -26.55 8.82 5.62
C LEU A 183 -26.76 8.17 7.00
N GLN A 184 -25.78 7.44 7.52
CA GLN A 184 -25.85 6.85 8.87
C GLN A 184 -25.38 7.80 9.97
N ALA A 185 -24.57 8.79 9.62
CA ALA A 185 -24.01 9.77 10.55
C ALA A 185 -24.90 11.05 10.74
N GLY A 186 -25.99 11.18 9.99
CA GLY A 186 -26.99 12.28 10.07
C GLY A 186 -28.27 11.82 10.72
#